data_b99f8cad1e4b5f6c36f0e7e58c3c97cf
#
_entry.id   b99f8cad1e4b5f6c36f0e7e58c3c97cf
#
_cell.length_a   1.000
_cell.length_b   1.000
_cell.length_c   1.000
_cell.angle_alpha   90.00
_cell.angle_beta   90.00
_cell.angle_gamma   90.00
#
_symmetry.space_group_name_H-M   'P 1'
#
loop_
_entity.id
_entity.type
_entity.pdbx_description
1 polymer ?
#
loop_
_entity_poly.entity_id
_entity_poly.type
_entity_poly.pdbx_seq_one_letter_code
_entity_poly.pdbx_strand_id
1 'polypeptide(L)'
;MKRKLIIILLSTVFLGFFIYGVAGFYVAYSILKIDHTCGWHENSKPNSWSTKIDAHEYSNLSRSRLRDSFPVNEYHLEEWQNVYFPSREKGIQLNGWLFNYYPDRPIVIIVHGIYPNGKCKPESNLIASLLIKEGINALTIDLRNYGQSDIVSDYEDLGLKSYNDVLGAYDFLKKIGFKSNSIGLHGISLGAVPVIFAANKEKDIKAIWADSSLAEFSMVLEDEIARYGLSIEFGPAVSFFGKILSGVDPVELNPAVKLTNDQNYFFTHGDKDQRMLSRHFDYFKKYAEENNIKSDFWLAENSYHVDGMFKYPDLYSEKMKNFFEDNLK
;
A
#
# COMPACT_ATOMS: atom_id res chain seq x y z
N MET A 1 12.05 4.26 57.65
CA MET A 1 11.05 3.46 56.96
C MET A 1 10.37 4.22 55.81
N LYS A 2 9.75 5.38 56.03
CA LYS A 2 9.06 6.17 55.00
C LYS A 2 9.91 6.48 53.77
N ARG A 3 11.18 6.93 53.92
CA ARG A 3 12.08 7.29 52.79
C ARG A 3 12.41 6.08 51.89
N LYS A 4 12.61 4.87 52.47
CA LYS A 4 12.84 3.66 51.64
C LYS A 4 11.58 3.27 50.86
N LEU A 5 10.41 3.41 51.47
CA LEU A 5 9.12 3.11 50.80
C LEU A 5 8.85 4.06 49.61
N ILE A 6 9.17 5.36 49.78
CA ILE A 6 9.04 6.34 48.70
C ILE A 6 10.00 6.02 47.54
N ILE A 7 11.25 5.66 47.84
CA ILE A 7 12.24 5.28 46.81
C ILE A 7 11.77 4.05 46.05
N ILE A 8 11.28 3.01 46.76
CA ILE A 8 10.73 1.81 46.11
C ILE A 8 9.56 2.18 45.19
N LEU A 9 8.61 2.98 45.69
CA LEU A 9 7.45 3.42 44.90
C LEU A 9 7.87 4.18 43.63
N LEU A 10 8.78 5.15 43.78
CA LEU A 10 9.29 5.92 42.65
C LEU A 10 10.04 5.04 41.66
N SER A 11 10.86 4.10 42.13
CA SER A 11 11.55 3.14 41.26
C SER A 11 10.60 2.23 40.52
N THR A 12 9.53 1.76 41.17
CA THR A 12 8.50 0.92 40.53
C THR A 12 7.74 1.69 39.46
N VAL A 13 7.35 2.94 39.74
CA VAL A 13 6.68 3.82 38.78
C VAL A 13 7.61 4.10 37.60
N PHE A 14 8.87 4.45 37.86
CA PHE A 14 9.86 4.68 36.80
C PHE A 14 10.06 3.44 35.93
N LEU A 15 10.19 2.25 36.54
CA LEU A 15 10.31 1.00 35.80
C LEU A 15 9.08 0.72 34.93
N GLY A 16 7.87 1.01 35.45
CA GLY A 16 6.62 0.88 34.68
C GLY A 16 6.62 1.78 33.44
N PHE A 17 6.98 3.06 33.59
CA PHE A 17 7.09 4.00 32.46
C PHE A 17 8.19 3.60 31.48
N PHE A 18 9.31 3.07 31.96
CA PHE A 18 10.39 2.59 31.11
C PHE A 18 9.93 1.40 30.24
N ILE A 19 9.30 0.39 30.86
CA ILE A 19 8.74 -0.77 30.13
C ILE A 19 7.70 -0.33 29.12
N TYR A 20 6.80 0.57 29.50
CA TYR A 20 5.79 1.15 28.62
C TYR A 20 6.41 1.83 27.38
N GLY A 21 7.42 2.66 27.60
CA GLY A 21 8.16 3.33 26.52
C GLY A 21 8.90 2.35 25.60
N VAL A 22 9.61 1.37 26.16
CA VAL A 22 10.32 0.34 25.40
C VAL A 22 9.36 -0.48 24.54
N ALA A 23 8.23 -0.90 25.09
CA ALA A 23 7.22 -1.67 24.34
C ALA A 23 6.64 -0.84 23.20
N GLY A 24 6.26 0.43 23.45
CA GLY A 24 5.76 1.34 22.42
C GLY A 24 6.78 1.60 21.31
N PHE A 25 8.06 1.81 21.68
CA PHE A 25 9.14 1.95 20.71
C PHE A 25 9.32 0.69 19.86
N TYR A 26 9.34 -0.48 20.51
CA TYR A 26 9.54 -1.76 19.81
C TYR A 26 8.45 -2.00 18.77
N VAL A 27 7.18 -1.79 19.14
CA VAL A 27 6.05 -1.95 18.19
C VAL A 27 6.18 -0.96 17.03
N ALA A 28 6.39 0.33 17.32
CA ALA A 28 6.55 1.36 16.29
C ALA A 28 7.73 1.06 15.35
N TYR A 29 8.87 0.69 15.91
CA TYR A 29 10.06 0.31 15.14
C TYR A 29 9.79 -0.89 14.23
N SER A 30 9.16 -1.94 14.76
CA SER A 30 8.90 -3.18 14.01
C SER A 30 7.92 -2.98 12.86
N ILE A 31 7.00 -2.00 12.98
CA ILE A 31 6.03 -1.68 11.92
C ILE A 31 6.66 -0.79 10.85
N LEU A 32 7.48 0.18 11.27
CA LEU A 32 7.92 1.27 10.39
C LEU A 32 9.30 1.05 9.76
N LYS A 33 10.14 0.17 10.32
CA LYS A 33 11.49 -0.07 9.75
C LYS A 33 11.37 -0.69 8.36
N ILE A 34 11.99 -0.04 7.38
CA ILE A 34 12.01 -0.50 5.98
C ILE A 34 13.18 -1.45 5.74
N ASP A 35 12.95 -2.50 4.97
CA ASP A 35 13.99 -3.23 4.27
C ASP A 35 14.11 -2.68 2.85
N HIS A 36 15.13 -1.88 2.61
CA HIS A 36 15.37 -1.22 1.32
C HIS A 36 15.71 -2.21 0.20
N THR A 37 16.13 -3.44 0.54
CA THR A 37 16.49 -4.46 -0.46
C THR A 37 15.28 -5.05 -1.15
N CYS A 38 14.08 -4.90 -0.56
CA CYS A 38 12.82 -5.42 -1.09
C CYS A 38 12.84 -6.93 -1.36
N GLY A 39 13.74 -7.69 -0.74
CA GLY A 39 13.95 -9.10 -1.10
C GLY A 39 14.29 -9.28 -2.58
N TRP A 40 14.99 -8.31 -3.20
CA TRP A 40 15.33 -8.33 -4.61
C TRP A 40 16.15 -9.55 -4.99
N HIS A 41 15.60 -10.33 -5.91
CA HIS A 41 16.32 -11.37 -6.64
C HIS A 41 16.50 -10.92 -8.08
N GLU A 42 17.50 -11.48 -8.76
CA GLU A 42 17.65 -11.33 -10.21
C GLU A 42 16.37 -11.73 -10.98
N ASN A 43 15.53 -12.56 -10.36
CA ASN A 43 14.27 -13.09 -10.90
C ASN A 43 13.03 -12.25 -10.56
N SER A 44 13.18 -10.98 -10.23
CA SER A 44 12.04 -10.11 -9.90
C SER A 44 11.62 -9.16 -11.02
N LYS A 45 12.15 -9.36 -12.25
CA LYS A 45 11.79 -8.56 -13.44
C LYS A 45 10.42 -8.97 -13.98
N PRO A 46 9.77 -8.14 -14.81
CA PRO A 46 8.46 -8.45 -15.39
C PRO A 46 8.38 -9.79 -16.14
N ASN A 47 9.47 -10.24 -16.77
CA ASN A 47 9.53 -11.50 -17.50
C ASN A 47 10.09 -12.68 -16.71
N SER A 48 10.33 -12.52 -15.41
CA SER A 48 10.98 -13.57 -14.61
C SER A 48 10.58 -13.55 -13.12
N TRP A 49 9.58 -12.77 -12.75
CA TRP A 49 9.12 -12.74 -11.37
C TRP A 49 8.49 -14.06 -10.92
N SER A 50 8.49 -14.30 -9.62
CA SER A 50 7.93 -15.49 -8.99
C SER A 50 7.13 -15.12 -7.75
N THR A 51 6.15 -15.95 -7.42
CA THR A 51 5.47 -15.89 -6.13
C THR A 51 6.28 -16.56 -5.01
N LYS A 52 7.29 -17.33 -5.37
CA LYS A 52 8.25 -17.94 -4.45
C LYS A 52 9.31 -16.90 -4.08
N ILE A 53 8.92 -15.93 -3.31
CA ILE A 53 9.86 -15.04 -2.66
C ILE A 53 10.45 -15.81 -1.49
N ASP A 54 11.76 -15.68 -1.29
CA ASP A 54 12.49 -16.49 -0.34
C ASP A 54 11.84 -16.64 1.00
N ALA A 55 12.20 -17.78 1.51
CA ALA A 55 11.59 -18.40 2.67
C ALA A 55 11.45 -17.60 3.94
N HIS A 56 11.79 -16.36 3.98
CA HIS A 56 11.64 -15.59 5.19
C HIS A 56 10.25 -15.08 5.47
N GLU A 57 9.36 -15.41 4.59
CA GLU A 57 8.58 -14.80 4.42
C GLU A 57 7.28 -14.51 4.58
N TYR A 58 6.53 -15.10 4.53
CA TYR A 58 5.11 -14.95 4.69
C TYR A 58 4.73 -15.62 6.02
N SER A 59 4.57 -14.83 7.05
CA SER A 59 3.81 -15.30 8.19
C SER A 59 2.53 -15.97 7.64
N ASN A 60 2.19 -17.15 8.12
CA ASN A 60 1.00 -17.90 7.73
C ASN A 60 -0.32 -17.11 7.81
N LEU A 61 -0.28 -15.88 8.27
CA LEU A 61 -1.40 -14.99 8.52
C LEU A 61 -1.79 -14.09 7.35
N SER A 62 -0.91 -13.91 6.36
CA SER A 62 -1.12 -12.88 5.33
C SER A 62 -1.24 -13.41 3.91
N ARG A 63 -1.09 -14.75 3.72
CA ARG A 63 -0.98 -15.32 2.37
C ARG A 63 -1.50 -16.74 2.31
N SER A 64 -2.24 -17.06 1.27
CA SER A 64 -2.62 -18.44 0.98
C SER A 64 -1.48 -19.20 0.29
N ARG A 65 -1.46 -20.54 0.47
CA ARG A 65 -0.58 -21.43 -0.29
C ARG A 65 -0.92 -21.47 -1.79
N LEU A 66 -2.05 -20.87 -2.17
CA LEU A 66 -2.46 -20.74 -3.57
C LEU A 66 -1.38 -20.07 -4.42
N ARG A 67 -0.71 -19.07 -3.85
CA ARG A 67 0.37 -18.36 -4.56
C ARG A 67 1.55 -19.26 -4.93
N ASP A 68 1.80 -20.34 -4.18
CA ASP A 68 2.90 -21.25 -4.43
C ASP A 68 2.68 -22.10 -5.70
N SER A 69 1.42 -22.31 -6.09
CA SER A 69 1.01 -23.04 -7.28
C SER A 69 0.49 -22.13 -8.41
N PHE A 70 0.56 -20.82 -8.25
CA PHE A 70 0.09 -19.88 -9.25
C PHE A 70 0.94 -19.96 -10.53
N PRO A 71 0.34 -20.02 -11.72
CA PRO A 71 1.07 -20.19 -12.98
C PRO A 71 1.70 -18.87 -13.46
N VAL A 72 2.66 -18.35 -12.71
CA VAL A 72 3.27 -17.02 -12.93
C VAL A 72 3.78 -16.81 -14.36
N ASN A 73 4.25 -17.86 -15.03
CA ASN A 73 4.79 -17.75 -16.39
C ASN A 73 3.74 -17.26 -17.41
N GLU A 74 2.46 -17.51 -17.16
CA GLU A 74 1.36 -17.01 -18.01
C GLU A 74 1.14 -15.51 -17.90
N TYR A 75 1.75 -14.88 -16.90
CA TYR A 75 1.62 -13.47 -16.56
C TYR A 75 2.95 -12.72 -16.69
N HIS A 76 3.95 -13.31 -17.32
CA HIS A 76 5.19 -12.61 -17.65
C HIS A 76 4.96 -11.60 -18.77
N LEU A 77 5.61 -10.45 -18.66
CA LEU A 77 5.60 -9.38 -19.66
C LEU A 77 7.02 -9.22 -20.21
N GLU A 78 7.18 -9.39 -21.52
CA GLU A 78 8.51 -9.45 -22.17
C GLU A 78 9.09 -8.06 -22.45
N GLU A 79 8.23 -7.06 -22.65
CA GLU A 79 8.65 -5.73 -23.04
C GLU A 79 8.25 -4.69 -21.99
N TRP A 80 9.20 -3.92 -21.51
CA TRP A 80 8.98 -2.76 -20.65
C TRP A 80 10.12 -1.76 -20.77
N GLN A 81 9.87 -0.53 -20.35
CA GLN A 81 10.89 0.49 -20.24
C GLN A 81 11.17 0.76 -18.75
N ASN A 82 12.46 0.70 -18.37
CA ASN A 82 12.87 1.18 -17.06
C ASN A 82 12.96 2.71 -17.11
N VAL A 83 12.13 3.38 -16.33
CA VAL A 83 11.99 4.84 -16.37
C VAL A 83 12.36 5.45 -15.02
N TYR A 84 12.91 6.69 -15.09
CA TYR A 84 13.19 7.50 -13.91
C TYR A 84 12.46 8.84 -14.02
N PHE A 85 11.88 9.29 -12.93
CA PHE A 85 11.13 10.53 -12.88
C PHE A 85 11.19 11.13 -11.46
N PRO A 86 11.04 12.45 -11.31
CA PRO A 86 11.06 13.08 -10.00
C PRO A 86 9.75 12.85 -9.25
N SER A 87 9.82 12.74 -7.92
CA SER A 87 8.69 12.99 -7.04
C SER A 87 8.25 14.47 -7.16
N ARG A 88 7.00 14.82 -6.82
CA ARG A 88 6.63 16.24 -6.60
C ARG A 88 7.37 16.85 -5.41
N GLU A 89 7.83 16.05 -4.48
CA GLU A 89 8.76 16.50 -3.45
C GLU A 89 10.16 16.65 -4.05
N LYS A 90 10.76 17.83 -3.89
CA LYS A 90 12.05 18.15 -4.52
C LYS A 90 13.18 17.27 -4.03
N GLY A 91 14.06 16.88 -4.96
CA GLY A 91 15.30 16.17 -4.64
C GLY A 91 15.14 14.66 -4.49
N ILE A 92 13.99 14.10 -4.86
CA ILE A 92 13.72 12.65 -4.83
C ILE A 92 13.49 12.16 -6.25
N GLN A 93 14.32 11.22 -6.70
CA GLN A 93 14.18 10.51 -7.96
C GLN A 93 13.56 9.14 -7.72
N LEU A 94 12.59 8.80 -8.55
CA LEU A 94 11.84 7.56 -8.48
C LEU A 94 12.11 6.70 -9.71
N ASN A 95 11.90 5.40 -9.54
CA ASN A 95 12.02 4.42 -10.61
C ASN A 95 10.68 3.71 -10.86
N GLY A 96 10.46 3.32 -12.11
CA GLY A 96 9.30 2.53 -12.51
C GLY A 96 9.55 1.68 -13.74
N TRP A 97 8.63 0.75 -13.97
CA TRP A 97 8.53 -0.01 -15.20
C TRP A 97 7.30 0.44 -15.98
N LEU A 98 7.52 1.00 -17.18
CA LEU A 98 6.48 1.47 -18.08
C LEU A 98 6.17 0.39 -19.11
N PHE A 99 4.92 -0.03 -19.13
CA PHE A 99 4.31 -0.96 -20.09
C PHE A 99 3.35 -0.15 -20.97
N ASN A 100 3.82 0.30 -22.11
CA ASN A 100 3.07 1.12 -23.07
C ASN A 100 2.87 0.35 -24.38
N TYR A 101 2.01 -0.67 -24.32
CA TYR A 101 1.74 -1.56 -25.44
C TYR A 101 0.69 -1.03 -26.41
N TYR A 102 -0.22 -0.18 -25.92
CA TYR A 102 -1.40 0.24 -26.65
C TYR A 102 -1.41 1.77 -26.83
N PRO A 103 -1.07 2.28 -28.00
CA PRO A 103 -1.21 3.71 -28.29
C PRO A 103 -2.63 4.21 -28.03
N ASP A 104 -2.76 5.41 -27.50
CA ASP A 104 -4.04 6.09 -27.23
C ASP A 104 -4.99 5.38 -26.23
N ARG A 105 -4.52 4.33 -25.56
CA ARG A 105 -5.28 3.64 -24.51
C ARG A 105 -4.91 4.20 -23.13
N PRO A 106 -5.84 4.10 -22.14
CA PRO A 106 -5.58 4.50 -20.76
C PRO A 106 -4.34 3.81 -20.16
N ILE A 107 -3.81 4.43 -19.12
CA ILE A 107 -2.71 3.88 -18.32
C ILE A 107 -3.03 3.93 -16.83
N VAL A 108 -2.61 2.90 -16.09
CA VAL A 108 -2.80 2.82 -14.64
C VAL A 108 -1.43 2.84 -13.94
N ILE A 109 -1.26 3.76 -13.00
CA ILE A 109 -0.12 3.75 -12.07
C ILE A 109 -0.42 2.75 -10.97
N ILE A 110 0.48 1.78 -10.79
CA ILE A 110 0.34 0.72 -9.77
C ILE A 110 1.36 0.94 -8.68
N VAL A 111 0.89 0.97 -7.44
CA VAL A 111 1.67 1.27 -6.24
C VAL A 111 1.67 0.06 -5.31
N HIS A 112 2.87 -0.44 -5.02
CA HIS A 112 3.09 -1.62 -4.17
C HIS A 112 2.74 -1.38 -2.70
N GLY A 113 2.57 -2.47 -1.95
CA GLY A 113 2.38 -2.45 -0.50
C GLY A 113 3.68 -2.25 0.28
N ILE A 114 3.54 -2.31 1.61
CA ILE A 114 4.66 -2.17 2.54
C ILE A 114 5.37 -3.51 2.78
N TYR A 115 6.65 -3.41 3.17
CA TYR A 115 7.35 -4.47 3.87
C TYR A 115 6.53 -4.99 5.12
N PRO A 116 6.70 -6.25 5.65
CA PRO A 116 8.01 -6.92 5.63
C PRO A 116 8.30 -7.85 4.45
N ASN A 117 7.53 -7.92 3.45
CA ASN A 117 7.63 -9.02 2.50
C ASN A 117 8.14 -8.62 1.11
N GLY A 118 9.16 -7.77 1.04
CA GLY A 118 9.84 -7.44 -0.20
C GLY A 118 8.96 -6.73 -1.22
N LYS A 119 8.09 -5.88 -0.72
CA LYS A 119 7.14 -5.15 -1.52
C LYS A 119 7.80 -3.98 -2.20
N CYS A 120 8.04 -4.10 -3.46
CA CYS A 120 8.47 -3.05 -4.36
C CYS A 120 7.68 -3.23 -5.64
N LYS A 121 8.01 -2.51 -6.71
CA LYS A 121 7.30 -2.66 -8.00
C LYS A 121 7.16 -4.12 -8.51
N PRO A 122 8.02 -5.11 -8.19
CA PRO A 122 7.75 -6.49 -8.54
C PRO A 122 6.44 -7.07 -8.02
N GLU A 123 5.93 -6.62 -6.88
CA GLU A 123 4.61 -7.02 -6.39
C GLU A 123 3.49 -6.64 -7.35
N SER A 124 3.70 -5.56 -8.11
CA SER A 124 2.73 -5.02 -9.05
C SER A 124 2.69 -5.75 -10.40
N ASN A 125 3.61 -6.70 -10.65
CA ASN A 125 3.73 -7.36 -11.95
C ASN A 125 2.46 -8.10 -12.39
N LEU A 126 1.79 -8.79 -11.46
CA LEU A 126 0.54 -9.48 -11.80
C LEU A 126 -0.54 -8.46 -12.22
N ILE A 127 -0.71 -7.37 -11.47
CA ILE A 127 -1.69 -6.33 -11.82
C ILE A 127 -1.36 -5.71 -13.18
N ALA A 128 -0.07 -5.42 -13.46
CA ALA A 128 0.35 -4.91 -14.76
C ALA A 128 -0.01 -5.89 -15.88
N SER A 129 0.26 -7.20 -15.68
CA SER A 129 -0.08 -8.23 -16.66
C SER A 129 -1.59 -8.33 -16.90
N LEU A 130 -2.40 -8.29 -15.85
CA LEU A 130 -3.85 -8.33 -15.96
C LEU A 130 -4.40 -7.11 -16.72
N LEU A 131 -3.86 -5.91 -16.47
CA LEU A 131 -4.25 -4.69 -17.20
C LEU A 131 -3.84 -4.77 -18.68
N ILE A 132 -2.63 -5.22 -18.96
CA ILE A 132 -2.13 -5.40 -20.34
C ILE A 132 -3.00 -6.39 -21.11
N LYS A 133 -3.39 -7.51 -20.49
CA LYS A 133 -4.32 -8.50 -21.08
C LYS A 133 -5.64 -7.85 -21.53
N GLU A 134 -6.09 -6.83 -20.81
CA GLU A 134 -7.34 -6.09 -21.11
C GLU A 134 -7.13 -4.83 -21.98
N GLY A 135 -5.94 -4.63 -22.53
CA GLY A 135 -5.65 -3.50 -23.41
C GLY A 135 -5.46 -2.16 -22.68
N ILE A 136 -5.10 -2.19 -21.42
CA ILE A 136 -4.81 -1.01 -20.58
C ILE A 136 -3.32 -0.97 -20.29
N ASN A 137 -2.66 0.15 -20.54
CA ASN A 137 -1.25 0.34 -20.24
C ASN A 137 -1.00 0.41 -18.72
N ALA A 138 0.23 0.17 -18.29
CA ALA A 138 0.59 0.18 -16.88
C ALA A 138 1.93 0.89 -16.61
N LEU A 139 2.03 1.51 -15.43
CA LEU A 139 3.28 2.00 -14.87
C LEU A 139 3.39 1.50 -13.42
N THR A 140 4.27 0.54 -13.17
CA THR A 140 4.60 0.13 -11.80
C THR A 140 5.71 1.02 -11.26
N ILE A 141 5.60 1.47 -10.02
CA ILE A 141 6.59 2.36 -9.42
C ILE A 141 7.17 1.79 -8.12
N ASP A 142 8.43 2.09 -7.85
CA ASP A 142 8.98 2.02 -6.51
C ASP A 142 8.71 3.37 -5.82
N LEU A 143 8.04 3.34 -4.68
CA LEU A 143 7.96 4.52 -3.81
C LEU A 143 9.35 4.89 -3.28
N ARG A 144 9.51 6.11 -2.75
CA ARG A 144 10.74 6.49 -2.01
C ARG A 144 11.09 5.42 -0.99
N ASN A 145 12.36 5.23 -0.73
CA ASN A 145 12.93 4.25 0.19
C ASN A 145 12.83 2.79 -0.27
N TYR A 146 12.28 2.52 -1.47
CA TYR A 146 12.12 1.17 -2.01
C TYR A 146 12.82 0.98 -3.35
N GLY A 147 13.29 -0.24 -3.58
CA GLY A 147 13.80 -0.71 -4.86
C GLY A 147 14.89 0.15 -5.47
N GLN A 148 14.61 0.74 -6.62
CA GLN A 148 15.54 1.60 -7.36
C GLN A 148 15.25 3.10 -7.23
N SER A 149 14.28 3.48 -6.38
CA SER A 149 14.01 4.87 -6.01
C SER A 149 14.97 5.35 -4.92
N ASP A 150 15.08 6.68 -4.76
CA ASP A 150 15.95 7.27 -3.75
C ASP A 150 15.56 6.87 -2.33
N ILE A 151 16.57 6.59 -1.51
CA ILE A 151 16.43 6.31 -0.09
C ILE A 151 16.62 7.61 0.68
N VAL A 152 15.57 8.07 1.35
CA VAL A 152 15.56 9.33 2.14
C VAL A 152 15.23 9.10 3.60
N SER A 153 14.80 7.90 3.98
CA SER A 153 14.48 7.52 5.35
C SER A 153 14.63 6.01 5.53
N ASP A 154 14.94 5.61 6.75
CA ASP A 154 14.92 4.21 7.19
C ASP A 154 13.53 3.74 7.64
N TYR A 155 12.56 4.65 7.66
CA TYR A 155 11.23 4.38 8.21
C TYR A 155 10.14 4.81 7.25
N GLU A 156 9.05 4.03 7.28
CA GLU A 156 7.84 4.30 6.52
C GLU A 156 7.19 5.63 6.89
N ASP A 157 6.72 6.33 5.86
CA ASP A 157 5.90 7.52 6.03
C ASP A 157 4.39 7.23 5.99
N LEU A 158 4.01 5.96 5.91
CA LEU A 158 2.63 5.48 5.88
C LEU A 158 1.78 6.06 4.73
N GLY A 159 2.39 6.46 3.64
CA GLY A 159 1.70 7.11 2.52
C GLY A 159 1.50 8.62 2.68
N LEU A 160 1.84 9.19 3.85
CA LEU A 160 1.57 10.59 4.20
C LEU A 160 2.52 11.61 3.53
N LYS A 161 3.64 11.15 2.96
CA LYS A 161 4.54 11.94 2.09
C LYS A 161 4.66 11.31 0.70
N SER A 162 4.69 9.98 0.64
CA SER A 162 4.88 9.24 -0.61
C SER A 162 3.70 9.35 -1.59
N TYR A 163 2.56 9.98 -1.22
CA TYR A 163 1.58 10.41 -2.22
C TYR A 163 2.18 11.39 -3.25
N ASN A 164 3.25 12.15 -2.88
CA ASN A 164 3.98 12.99 -3.83
C ASN A 164 4.73 12.18 -4.88
N ASP A 165 5.08 10.93 -4.59
CA ASP A 165 5.72 10.01 -5.52
C ASP A 165 4.72 9.54 -6.59
N VAL A 166 3.50 9.22 -6.17
CA VAL A 166 2.38 8.92 -7.07
C VAL A 166 2.07 10.10 -7.97
N LEU A 167 2.06 11.32 -7.41
CA LEU A 167 1.87 12.54 -8.19
C LEU A 167 3.04 12.84 -9.14
N GLY A 168 4.26 12.47 -8.76
CA GLY A 168 5.43 12.52 -9.66
C GLY A 168 5.29 11.58 -10.85
N ALA A 169 4.82 10.36 -10.62
CA ALA A 169 4.50 9.40 -11.68
C ALA A 169 3.38 9.91 -12.60
N TYR A 170 2.33 10.51 -12.04
CA TYR A 170 1.26 11.15 -12.80
C TYR A 170 1.79 12.29 -13.68
N ASP A 171 2.62 13.18 -13.16
CA ASP A 171 3.23 14.28 -13.93
C ASP A 171 4.17 13.76 -15.02
N PHE A 172 4.91 12.68 -14.74
CA PHE A 172 5.75 12.00 -15.73
C PHE A 172 4.92 11.47 -16.91
N LEU A 173 3.81 10.78 -16.62
CA LEU A 173 2.93 10.26 -17.67
C LEU A 173 2.33 11.38 -18.52
N LYS A 174 1.90 12.48 -17.92
CA LYS A 174 1.45 13.67 -18.66
C LYS A 174 2.55 14.25 -19.55
N LYS A 175 3.77 14.31 -19.05
CA LYS A 175 4.93 14.82 -19.80
C LYS A 175 5.24 13.97 -21.03
N ILE A 176 5.02 12.66 -20.98
CA ILE A 176 5.24 11.77 -22.13
C ILE A 176 4.00 11.61 -23.02
N GLY A 177 2.91 12.34 -22.77
CA GLY A 177 1.78 12.51 -23.68
C GLY A 177 0.45 11.91 -23.23
N PHE A 178 0.37 11.24 -22.09
CA PHE A 178 -0.93 10.77 -21.57
C PHE A 178 -1.79 11.95 -21.12
N LYS A 179 -3.09 11.89 -21.43
CA LYS A 179 -4.05 12.89 -20.96
C LYS A 179 -4.35 12.70 -19.48
N SER A 180 -4.61 13.78 -18.75
CA SER A 180 -4.96 13.72 -17.32
C SER A 180 -6.09 12.75 -17.01
N ASN A 181 -7.12 12.72 -17.86
CA ASN A 181 -8.30 11.88 -17.69
C ASN A 181 -8.15 10.44 -18.24
N SER A 182 -6.98 10.08 -18.76
CA SER A 182 -6.64 8.71 -19.19
C SER A 182 -5.69 8.02 -18.21
N ILE A 183 -5.39 8.63 -17.05
CA ILE A 183 -4.49 8.08 -16.03
C ILE A 183 -5.29 7.67 -14.81
N GLY A 184 -5.28 6.37 -14.51
CA GLY A 184 -5.87 5.78 -13.30
C GLY A 184 -4.82 5.41 -12.26
N LEU A 185 -5.26 5.11 -11.05
CA LEU A 185 -4.42 4.67 -9.95
C LEU A 185 -4.87 3.31 -9.41
N HIS A 186 -3.92 2.46 -9.08
CA HIS A 186 -4.13 1.20 -8.37
C HIS A 186 -3.15 1.11 -7.21
N GLY A 187 -3.66 0.94 -5.99
CA GLY A 187 -2.82 0.78 -4.79
C GLY A 187 -3.04 -0.56 -4.11
N ILE A 188 -1.95 -1.21 -3.73
CA ILE A 188 -1.94 -2.52 -3.08
C ILE A 188 -1.62 -2.33 -1.60
N SER A 189 -2.49 -2.78 -0.69
CA SER A 189 -2.26 -2.72 0.76
C SER A 189 -1.94 -1.28 1.21
N LEU A 190 -0.78 -1.04 1.84
CA LEU A 190 -0.38 0.33 2.19
C LEU A 190 -0.24 1.24 0.96
N GLY A 191 0.10 0.71 -0.22
CA GLY A 191 0.13 1.50 -1.46
C GLY A 191 -1.21 2.11 -1.86
N ALA A 192 -2.32 1.62 -1.31
CA ALA A 192 -3.63 2.22 -1.47
C ALA A 192 -3.77 3.58 -0.74
N VAL A 193 -3.00 3.80 0.31
CA VAL A 193 -3.01 5.09 1.03
C VAL A 193 -2.48 6.23 0.14
N PRO A 194 -1.24 6.16 -0.39
CA PRO A 194 -0.71 7.25 -1.21
C PRO A 194 -1.52 7.47 -2.50
N VAL A 195 -2.17 6.45 -3.08
CA VAL A 195 -3.03 6.68 -4.26
C VAL A 195 -4.30 7.44 -3.90
N ILE A 196 -4.94 7.15 -2.75
CA ILE A 196 -6.11 7.90 -2.27
C ILE A 196 -5.72 9.34 -1.92
N PHE A 197 -4.57 9.55 -1.24
CA PHE A 197 -4.09 10.89 -0.90
C PHE A 197 -3.68 11.68 -2.15
N ALA A 198 -3.04 11.04 -3.14
CA ALA A 198 -2.70 11.66 -4.42
C ALA A 198 -3.97 12.11 -5.17
N ALA A 199 -4.98 11.25 -5.25
CA ALA A 199 -6.26 11.58 -5.87
C ALA A 199 -6.97 12.72 -5.12
N ASN A 200 -6.93 12.74 -3.79
CA ASN A 200 -7.46 13.87 -3.02
C ASN A 200 -6.79 15.21 -3.36
N LYS A 201 -5.49 15.21 -3.67
CA LYS A 201 -4.71 16.41 -4.05
C LYS A 201 -4.87 16.79 -5.52
N GLU A 202 -5.03 15.81 -6.41
CA GLU A 202 -5.12 15.99 -7.86
C GLU A 202 -6.50 15.58 -8.38
N LYS A 203 -7.38 16.56 -8.57
CA LYS A 203 -8.80 16.31 -8.90
C LYS A 203 -9.04 15.81 -10.32
N ASP A 204 -8.03 15.88 -11.18
CA ASP A 204 -8.09 15.33 -12.53
C ASP A 204 -7.97 13.79 -12.56
N ILE A 205 -7.44 13.19 -11.49
CA ILE A 205 -7.42 11.74 -11.32
C ILE A 205 -8.85 11.27 -10.99
N LYS A 206 -9.45 10.46 -11.86
CA LYS A 206 -10.88 10.10 -11.76
C LYS A 206 -11.14 8.65 -11.36
N ALA A 207 -10.19 7.75 -11.53
CA ALA A 207 -10.36 6.32 -11.27
C ALA A 207 -9.29 5.80 -10.30
N ILE A 208 -9.70 5.33 -9.13
CA ILE A 208 -8.83 4.88 -8.06
C ILE A 208 -9.26 3.48 -7.60
N TRP A 209 -8.35 2.50 -7.72
CA TRP A 209 -8.53 1.16 -7.19
C TRP A 209 -7.70 0.97 -5.93
N ALA A 210 -8.33 0.57 -4.84
CA ALA A 210 -7.70 0.31 -3.55
C ALA A 210 -7.90 -1.15 -3.13
N ASP A 211 -6.81 -1.94 -3.14
CA ASP A 211 -6.83 -3.34 -2.75
C ASP A 211 -6.32 -3.51 -1.32
N SER A 212 -7.13 -4.11 -0.45
CA SER A 212 -6.78 -4.46 0.94
C SER A 212 -6.23 -3.27 1.74
N SER A 213 -6.85 -2.09 1.55
CA SER A 213 -6.44 -0.82 2.17
C SER A 213 -6.85 -0.73 3.63
N LEU A 214 -6.06 -0.01 4.42
CA LEU A 214 -6.50 0.50 5.73
C LEU A 214 -7.44 1.71 5.54
N ALA A 215 -8.40 1.90 6.45
CA ALA A 215 -9.39 2.97 6.38
C ALA A 215 -9.05 4.17 7.26
N GLU A 216 -8.60 3.91 8.50
CA GLU A 216 -8.19 4.96 9.43
C GLU A 216 -7.14 4.46 10.43
N PHE A 217 -6.41 5.41 11.02
CA PHE A 217 -5.29 5.14 11.91
C PHE A 217 -5.68 4.40 13.19
N SER A 218 -6.77 4.78 13.84
CA SER A 218 -7.16 4.17 15.12
C SER A 218 -7.39 2.68 14.98
N MET A 219 -8.01 2.25 13.88
CA MET A 219 -8.29 0.84 13.60
C MET A 219 -6.99 0.05 13.37
N VAL A 220 -6.08 0.59 12.54
CA VAL A 220 -4.81 -0.10 12.26
C VAL A 220 -3.91 -0.14 13.48
N LEU A 221 -3.91 0.91 14.31
CA LEU A 221 -3.17 0.97 15.56
C LEU A 221 -3.63 -0.12 16.53
N GLU A 222 -4.95 -0.28 16.67
CA GLU A 222 -5.56 -1.33 17.50
C GLU A 222 -5.17 -2.72 17.00
N ASP A 223 -5.29 -2.97 15.70
CA ASP A 223 -4.95 -4.26 15.08
C ASP A 223 -3.46 -4.58 15.26
N GLU A 224 -2.58 -3.62 15.03
CA GLU A 224 -1.13 -3.83 15.18
C GLU A 224 -0.74 -4.08 16.64
N ILE A 225 -1.24 -3.30 17.60
CA ILE A 225 -0.95 -3.50 19.03
C ILE A 225 -1.42 -4.88 19.48
N ALA A 226 -2.64 -5.29 19.09
CA ALA A 226 -3.19 -6.59 19.41
C ALA A 226 -2.36 -7.75 18.84
N ARG A 227 -1.76 -7.55 17.65
CA ARG A 227 -0.87 -8.53 17.01
C ARG A 227 0.40 -8.81 17.83
N TYR A 228 0.89 -7.82 18.56
CA TYR A 228 2.00 -7.99 19.51
C TYR A 228 1.56 -8.51 20.88
N GLY A 229 0.27 -8.84 21.05
CA GLY A 229 -0.28 -9.32 22.32
C GLY A 229 -0.32 -8.25 23.41
N LEU A 230 -0.32 -6.98 23.01
CA LEU A 230 -0.37 -5.84 23.93
C LEU A 230 -1.79 -5.26 24.01
N SER A 231 -2.04 -4.52 25.08
CA SER A 231 -3.29 -3.79 25.25
C SER A 231 -3.26 -2.44 24.52
N ILE A 232 -4.42 -1.93 24.12
CA ILE A 232 -4.57 -0.65 23.41
C ILE A 232 -4.03 0.55 24.22
N GLU A 233 -3.90 0.41 25.53
CA GLU A 233 -3.29 1.43 26.39
C GLU A 233 -1.83 1.74 26.01
N PHE A 234 -1.16 0.87 25.25
CA PHE A 234 0.14 1.16 24.65
C PHE A 234 0.06 2.10 23.42
N GLY A 235 -1.14 2.35 22.90
CA GLY A 235 -1.38 3.19 21.73
C GLY A 235 -0.69 4.54 21.77
N PRO A 236 -0.78 5.34 22.86
CA PRO A 236 -0.09 6.62 22.94
C PRO A 236 1.44 6.52 22.82
N ALA A 237 2.06 5.48 23.40
CA ALA A 237 3.51 5.27 23.26
C ALA A 237 3.89 4.85 21.83
N VAL A 238 3.12 3.93 21.21
CA VAL A 238 3.34 3.51 19.82
C VAL A 238 3.20 4.71 18.87
N SER A 239 2.15 5.52 19.04
CA SER A 239 1.92 6.72 18.21
C SER A 239 3.02 7.76 18.40
N PHE A 240 3.48 7.99 19.62
CA PHE A 240 4.55 8.93 19.93
C PHE A 240 5.87 8.53 19.24
N PHE A 241 6.29 7.28 19.38
CA PHE A 241 7.49 6.79 18.71
C PHE A 241 7.29 6.64 17.21
N GLY A 242 6.08 6.29 16.77
CA GLY A 242 5.72 6.28 15.35
C GLY A 242 5.96 7.64 14.70
N LYS A 243 5.51 8.73 15.34
CA LYS A 243 5.75 10.10 14.87
C LYS A 243 7.24 10.45 14.81
N ILE A 244 8.02 10.07 15.82
CA ILE A 244 9.47 10.34 15.87
C ILE A 244 10.19 9.58 14.75
N LEU A 245 9.89 8.30 14.55
CA LEU A 245 10.58 7.45 13.58
C LEU A 245 10.21 7.81 12.14
N SER A 246 8.93 7.94 11.84
CA SER A 246 8.42 8.22 10.49
C SER A 246 8.57 9.68 10.04
N GLY A 247 8.69 10.60 11.01
CA GLY A 247 8.69 12.04 10.74
C GLY A 247 7.36 12.57 10.19
N VAL A 248 6.25 11.82 10.37
CA VAL A 248 4.87 12.21 10.08
C VAL A 248 3.99 11.98 11.31
N ASP A 249 2.86 12.68 11.40
CA ASP A 249 1.89 12.40 12.46
C ASP A 249 0.98 11.25 12.02
N PRO A 250 1.08 10.05 12.64
CA PRO A 250 0.29 8.91 12.19
C PRO A 250 -1.22 9.11 12.40
N VAL A 251 -1.65 10.05 13.23
CA VAL A 251 -3.07 10.41 13.38
C VAL A 251 -3.67 10.99 12.09
N GLU A 252 -2.85 11.50 11.18
CA GLU A 252 -3.29 11.97 9.86
C GLU A 252 -3.60 10.83 8.87
N LEU A 253 -3.28 9.60 9.23
CA LEU A 253 -3.47 8.40 8.41
C LEU A 253 -4.95 7.99 8.40
N ASN A 254 -5.76 8.73 7.68
CA ASN A 254 -7.20 8.52 7.54
C ASN A 254 -7.64 8.58 6.08
N PRO A 255 -7.35 7.54 5.28
CA PRO A 255 -7.68 7.51 3.85
C PRO A 255 -9.18 7.67 3.57
N ALA A 256 -10.04 7.10 4.42
CA ALA A 256 -11.48 7.16 4.19
C ALA A 256 -12.01 8.62 4.12
N VAL A 257 -11.52 9.51 4.99
CA VAL A 257 -11.95 10.92 4.96
C VAL A 257 -11.34 11.74 3.81
N LYS A 258 -10.46 11.14 3.01
CA LYS A 258 -9.88 11.78 1.81
C LYS A 258 -10.68 11.49 0.54
N LEU A 259 -11.64 10.58 0.59
CA LEU A 259 -12.51 10.29 -0.54
C LEU A 259 -13.36 11.52 -0.91
N THR A 260 -13.63 11.68 -2.20
CA THR A 260 -14.42 12.81 -2.72
C THR A 260 -15.45 12.31 -3.74
N ASN A 261 -16.59 12.98 -3.84
CA ASN A 261 -17.70 12.56 -4.69
C ASN A 261 -17.55 12.90 -6.18
N ASP A 262 -16.47 13.55 -6.58
CA ASP A 262 -16.11 13.88 -7.96
C ASP A 262 -15.12 12.88 -8.58
N GLN A 263 -14.76 11.85 -7.83
CA GLN A 263 -13.87 10.75 -8.22
C GLN A 263 -14.60 9.41 -8.06
N ASN A 264 -14.12 8.37 -8.73
CA ASN A 264 -14.68 7.02 -8.68
C ASN A 264 -13.67 6.08 -8.02
N TYR A 265 -14.15 5.27 -7.10
CA TYR A 265 -13.31 4.35 -6.33
C TYR A 265 -13.79 2.92 -6.51
N PHE A 266 -12.84 1.99 -6.57
CA PHE A 266 -13.10 0.58 -6.46
C PHE A 266 -12.32 0.01 -5.27
N PHE A 267 -13.03 -0.61 -4.35
CA PHE A 267 -12.42 -1.26 -3.19
C PHE A 267 -12.53 -2.77 -3.31
N THR A 268 -11.40 -3.47 -3.22
CA THR A 268 -11.38 -4.92 -3.08
C THR A 268 -10.68 -5.34 -1.80
N HIS A 269 -11.08 -6.46 -1.23
CA HIS A 269 -10.54 -6.99 0.01
C HIS A 269 -10.77 -8.50 0.09
N GLY A 270 -9.90 -9.22 0.80
CA GLY A 270 -10.13 -10.63 1.12
C GLY A 270 -10.98 -10.80 2.37
N ASP A 271 -12.00 -11.67 2.34
CA ASP A 271 -12.88 -11.93 3.50
C ASP A 271 -12.16 -12.62 4.67
N LYS A 272 -11.02 -13.25 4.40
CA LYS A 272 -10.15 -13.91 5.40
C LYS A 272 -8.85 -13.17 5.63
N ASP A 273 -8.79 -11.90 5.27
CA ASP A 273 -7.62 -11.08 5.49
C ASP A 273 -7.34 -10.93 7.00
N GLN A 274 -6.17 -11.42 7.43
CA GLN A 274 -5.71 -11.36 8.80
C GLN A 274 -4.61 -10.32 9.00
N ARG A 275 -4.12 -9.73 7.89
CA ARG A 275 -3.12 -8.65 7.95
C ARG A 275 -3.80 -7.29 8.06
N MET A 276 -4.79 -7.07 7.21
CA MET A 276 -5.69 -5.92 7.25
C MET A 276 -7.11 -6.46 7.38
N LEU A 277 -7.70 -6.38 8.56
CA LEU A 277 -8.99 -7.00 8.82
C LEU A 277 -10.09 -6.41 7.93
N SER A 278 -11.05 -7.25 7.49
CA SER A 278 -12.14 -6.83 6.60
C SER A 278 -13.00 -5.69 7.16
N ARG A 279 -12.93 -5.41 8.48
CA ARG A 279 -13.57 -4.24 9.09
C ARG A 279 -13.15 -2.91 8.46
N HIS A 280 -11.95 -2.82 7.87
CA HIS A 280 -11.50 -1.66 7.12
C HIS A 280 -12.28 -1.49 5.83
N PHE A 281 -12.57 -2.59 5.13
CA PHE A 281 -13.44 -2.59 3.94
C PHE A 281 -14.86 -2.15 4.30
N ASP A 282 -15.43 -2.67 5.38
CA ASP A 282 -16.76 -2.30 5.86
C ASP A 282 -16.82 -0.81 6.24
N TYR A 283 -15.74 -0.28 6.82
CA TYR A 283 -15.64 1.15 7.15
C TYR A 283 -15.64 2.02 5.90
N PHE A 284 -14.84 1.69 4.87
CA PHE A 284 -14.86 2.41 3.58
C PHE A 284 -16.26 2.38 2.96
N LYS A 285 -16.92 1.22 2.96
CA LYS A 285 -18.26 1.07 2.41
C LYS A 285 -19.27 1.98 3.13
N LYS A 286 -19.30 1.91 4.45
CA LYS A 286 -20.15 2.76 5.29
C LYS A 286 -19.87 4.25 5.05
N TYR A 287 -18.59 4.65 5.06
CA TYR A 287 -18.20 6.04 4.86
C TYR A 287 -18.62 6.55 3.47
N ALA A 288 -18.45 5.73 2.44
CA ALA A 288 -18.84 6.08 1.08
C ALA A 288 -20.36 6.25 0.93
N GLU A 289 -21.14 5.35 1.51
CA GLU A 289 -22.61 5.44 1.53
C GLU A 289 -23.10 6.71 2.25
N GLU A 290 -22.55 6.99 3.46
CA GLU A 290 -22.94 8.16 4.26
C GLU A 290 -22.58 9.51 3.61
N ASN A 291 -21.53 9.53 2.75
CA ASN A 291 -21.02 10.74 2.11
C ASN A 291 -21.32 10.82 0.60
N ASN A 292 -22.14 9.93 0.07
CA ASN A 292 -22.48 9.84 -1.36
C ASN A 292 -21.25 9.75 -2.28
N ILE A 293 -20.22 9.00 -1.87
CA ILE A 293 -19.01 8.77 -2.66
C ILE A 293 -19.29 7.69 -3.71
N LYS A 294 -18.95 7.98 -4.97
CA LYS A 294 -19.06 7.01 -6.07
C LYS A 294 -18.03 5.90 -5.89
N SER A 295 -18.49 4.71 -5.54
CA SER A 295 -17.61 3.60 -5.23
C SER A 295 -18.26 2.25 -5.46
N ASP A 296 -17.45 1.32 -5.96
CA ASP A 296 -17.78 -0.09 -6.09
C ASP A 296 -16.98 -0.91 -5.07
N PHE A 297 -17.58 -2.02 -4.64
CA PHE A 297 -17.01 -2.85 -3.58
C PHE A 297 -17.04 -4.33 -3.98
N TRP A 298 -15.90 -5.01 -3.82
CA TRP A 298 -15.80 -6.45 -4.02
C TRP A 298 -15.04 -7.11 -2.88
N LEU A 299 -15.76 -7.86 -2.05
CA LEU A 299 -15.17 -8.71 -1.03
C LEU A 299 -14.89 -10.09 -1.65
N ALA A 300 -13.61 -10.40 -1.86
CA ALA A 300 -13.17 -11.64 -2.49
C ALA A 300 -13.30 -12.81 -1.51
N GLU A 301 -14.17 -13.78 -1.82
CA GLU A 301 -14.46 -14.91 -0.95
C GLU A 301 -13.25 -15.81 -0.73
N ASN A 302 -13.12 -16.32 0.51
CA ASN A 302 -12.03 -17.22 0.91
C ASN A 302 -10.63 -16.73 0.54
N SER A 303 -10.41 -15.42 0.52
CA SER A 303 -9.16 -14.75 0.15
C SER A 303 -8.50 -14.12 1.34
N TYR A 304 -7.18 -14.29 1.45
CA TYR A 304 -6.34 -13.63 2.43
C TYR A 304 -5.89 -12.25 1.94
N HIS A 305 -4.91 -11.64 2.62
CA HIS A 305 -4.40 -10.32 2.27
C HIS A 305 -3.87 -10.26 0.83
N VAL A 306 -4.48 -9.41 0.00
CA VAL A 306 -4.11 -9.22 -1.43
C VAL A 306 -4.16 -10.52 -2.26
N ASP A 307 -4.93 -11.50 -1.84
CA ASP A 307 -5.02 -12.80 -2.55
C ASP A 307 -6.06 -12.80 -3.67
N GLY A 308 -6.95 -11.81 -3.72
CA GLY A 308 -8.02 -11.76 -4.72
C GLY A 308 -7.53 -11.85 -6.16
N MET A 309 -6.42 -11.17 -6.49
CA MET A 309 -5.82 -11.19 -7.82
C MET A 309 -5.18 -12.55 -8.19
N PHE A 310 -4.75 -13.33 -7.20
CA PHE A 310 -4.18 -14.67 -7.44
C PHE A 310 -5.27 -15.74 -7.50
N LYS A 311 -6.32 -15.58 -6.72
CA LYS A 311 -7.38 -16.56 -6.62
C LYS A 311 -8.41 -16.46 -7.73
N TYR A 312 -8.68 -15.26 -8.16
CA TYR A 312 -9.68 -14.93 -9.16
C TYR A 312 -9.10 -14.01 -10.26
N PRO A 313 -7.98 -14.41 -10.92
CA PRO A 313 -7.26 -13.51 -11.82
C PRO A 313 -8.13 -13.01 -12.98
N ASP A 314 -8.95 -13.86 -13.59
CA ASP A 314 -9.83 -13.47 -14.70
C ASP A 314 -10.95 -12.52 -14.23
N LEU A 315 -11.59 -12.79 -13.08
CA LEU A 315 -12.61 -11.92 -12.52
C LEU A 315 -12.01 -10.58 -12.04
N TYR A 316 -10.81 -10.61 -11.49
CA TYR A 316 -10.08 -9.40 -11.08
C TYR A 316 -9.75 -8.53 -12.31
N SER A 317 -9.26 -9.18 -13.38
CA SER A 317 -8.98 -8.55 -14.67
C SER A 317 -10.22 -7.90 -15.28
N GLU A 318 -11.32 -8.64 -15.36
CA GLU A 318 -12.62 -8.16 -15.87
C GLU A 318 -13.13 -6.95 -15.10
N LYS A 319 -13.07 -7.01 -13.76
CA LYS A 319 -13.50 -5.88 -12.91
C LYS A 319 -12.61 -4.65 -13.11
N MET A 320 -11.29 -4.82 -13.21
CA MET A 320 -10.37 -3.70 -13.50
C MET A 320 -10.67 -3.09 -14.87
N LYS A 321 -10.86 -3.93 -15.91
CA LYS A 321 -11.23 -3.47 -17.23
C LYS A 321 -12.46 -2.59 -17.17
N ASN A 322 -13.57 -3.13 -16.67
CA ASN A 322 -14.84 -2.42 -16.61
C ASN A 322 -14.70 -1.11 -15.84
N PHE A 323 -14.09 -1.14 -14.67
CA PHE A 323 -13.90 0.04 -13.84
C PHE A 323 -13.04 1.12 -14.53
N PHE A 324 -11.90 0.76 -15.10
CA PHE A 324 -11.02 1.74 -15.72
C PHE A 324 -11.55 2.24 -17.08
N GLU A 325 -12.18 1.38 -17.91
CA GLU A 325 -12.77 1.81 -19.17
C GLU A 325 -13.98 2.74 -18.97
N ASP A 326 -14.78 2.53 -17.94
CA ASP A 326 -15.93 3.39 -17.62
C ASP A 326 -15.49 4.78 -17.11
N ASN A 327 -14.31 4.88 -16.49
CA ASN A 327 -13.89 6.07 -15.76
C ASN A 327 -12.68 6.81 -16.36
N LEU A 328 -12.00 6.24 -17.36
CA LEU A 328 -10.86 6.85 -18.06
C LEU A 328 -11.21 7.12 -19.54
N LYS A 329 -10.73 8.25 -20.08
CA LYS A 329 -11.06 8.70 -21.45
C LYS A 329 -9.83 9.08 -22.24
#